data_6d97c425342d94799cf0b8a6cb0c4c4d
#
_entry.id   6d97c425342d94799cf0b8a6cb0c4c4d
#
_cell.length_a   1.000
_cell.length_b   1.000
_cell.length_c   1.000
_cell.angle_alpha   90.00
_cell.angle_beta   90.00
_cell.angle_gamma   90.00
#
_symmetry.space_group_name_H-M   'P 1'
#
loop_
_entity.id
_entity.type
_entity.pdbx_description
1 polymer ?
#
loop_
_entity_poly.entity_id
_entity_poly.type
_entity_poly.pdbx_seq_one_letter_code
_entity_poly.pdbx_strand_id
1 'polypeptide(L)'
;MNILKKTACLLILCITIGSSAALAQMKWNSAYKAYVDQYKDLAIEQMLRYNIPASITLAQGLLESAAGRSDLTRAGNNHFGIKCHGWAGRRVYHDDDARGECFRAYDNARQSYEDHSRFLATQSRYARLFDYKRTDYRSWARGLKACGYATNPQYATKLIQIIELYNLSCYDRATSYDRFMARHVSTDKPAPDGSLHVVKFYNKNYYVIAKTGDTFKELARETGISARKLARYNERNKKDMLAQGDVVYLKKKQ
;
A
#
# COMPACT_ATOMS: atom_id res chain seq x y z
N MET A 1 60.51 -62.04 8.84
CA MET A 1 59.09 -62.37 9.11
C MET A 1 58.38 -61.06 9.38
N ASN A 2 57.80 -60.44 8.33
CA ASN A 2 57.27 -59.07 8.32
C ASN A 2 55.79 -59.07 8.65
N ILE A 3 55.45 -58.35 9.70
CA ILE A 3 54.00 -58.12 10.05
C ILE A 3 53.66 -56.69 9.58
N LEU A 4 52.89 -56.62 8.48
CA LEU A 4 52.30 -55.38 7.97
C LEU A 4 51.20 -54.90 8.93
N LYS A 5 51.42 -53.73 9.54
CA LYS A 5 50.36 -53.03 10.26
C LYS A 5 49.53 -52.21 9.24
N LYS A 6 48.27 -52.61 8.98
CA LYS A 6 47.27 -51.85 8.26
C LYS A 6 46.69 -50.80 9.19
N THR A 7 47.01 -49.55 8.99
CA THR A 7 46.36 -48.41 9.59
C THR A 7 45.11 -48.06 8.79
N ALA A 8 43.94 -48.33 9.36
CA ALA A 8 42.65 -47.91 8.79
C ALA A 8 42.42 -46.42 9.12
N CYS A 9 42.45 -45.57 8.13
CA CYS A 9 42.13 -44.16 8.27
C CYS A 9 40.61 -44.00 8.21
N LEU A 10 40.00 -43.73 9.37
CA LEU A 10 38.55 -43.50 9.50
C LEU A 10 38.26 -42.05 9.09
N LEU A 11 37.81 -41.83 7.87
CA LEU A 11 37.30 -40.54 7.39
C LEU A 11 35.93 -40.27 8.07
N ILE A 12 35.95 -39.45 9.11
CA ILE A 12 34.73 -38.91 9.71
C ILE A 12 34.22 -37.81 8.79
N LEU A 13 33.20 -38.14 7.98
CA LEU A 13 32.46 -37.21 7.17
C LEU A 13 31.53 -36.39 8.08
N CYS A 14 31.97 -35.21 8.54
CA CYS A 14 31.11 -34.27 9.25
C CYS A 14 30.07 -33.72 8.29
N ILE A 15 28.91 -34.36 8.22
CA ILE A 15 27.73 -33.79 7.58
C ILE A 15 27.22 -32.66 8.49
N THR A 16 27.65 -31.43 8.20
CA THR A 16 27.02 -30.24 8.78
C THR A 16 25.63 -30.13 8.18
N ILE A 17 24.63 -30.65 8.90
CA ILE A 17 23.23 -30.38 8.62
C ILE A 17 23.02 -28.89 8.94
N GLY A 18 23.24 -28.05 7.92
CA GLY A 18 22.84 -26.66 7.98
C GLY A 18 21.32 -26.61 8.10
N SER A 19 20.84 -26.39 9.32
CA SER A 19 19.42 -26.07 9.55
C SER A 19 19.09 -24.77 8.84
N SER A 20 18.78 -24.84 7.55
CA SER A 20 18.10 -23.77 6.84
C SER A 20 16.74 -23.64 7.52
N ALA A 21 16.60 -22.69 8.46
CA ALA A 21 15.30 -22.29 8.96
C ALA A 21 14.48 -21.86 7.73
N ALA A 22 13.68 -22.78 7.20
CA ALA A 22 12.76 -22.50 6.10
C ALA A 22 11.85 -21.38 6.60
N LEU A 23 12.04 -20.17 6.06
CA LEU A 23 11.13 -19.06 6.29
C LEU A 23 9.74 -19.54 5.88
N ALA A 24 8.82 -19.64 6.83
CA ALA A 24 7.45 -20.04 6.55
C ALA A 24 6.89 -19.09 5.48
N GLN A 25 6.62 -19.63 4.31
CA GLN A 25 6.09 -18.86 3.19
C GLN A 25 4.69 -18.33 3.56
N MET A 26 4.50 -17.03 3.46
CA MET A 26 3.20 -16.42 3.75
C MET A 26 2.14 -16.96 2.79
N LYS A 27 1.03 -17.44 3.33
CA LYS A 27 -0.09 -17.95 2.53
C LYS A 27 -1.06 -16.83 2.18
N TRP A 28 -1.66 -16.93 0.98
CA TRP A 28 -2.69 -16.00 0.54
C TRP A 28 -3.88 -16.00 1.52
N ASN A 29 -4.43 -14.81 1.80
CA ASN A 29 -5.50 -14.60 2.75
C ASN A 29 -6.51 -13.58 2.20
N SER A 30 -7.79 -13.93 2.15
CA SER A 30 -8.85 -13.08 1.61
C SER A 30 -9.04 -11.78 2.40
N ALA A 31 -8.88 -11.81 3.73
CA ALA A 31 -8.96 -10.61 4.56
C ALA A 31 -7.81 -9.63 4.27
N TYR A 32 -6.62 -10.13 3.92
CA TYR A 32 -5.50 -9.30 3.49
C TYR A 32 -5.79 -8.66 2.14
N LYS A 33 -6.37 -9.43 1.20
CA LYS A 33 -6.78 -8.88 -0.09
C LYS A 33 -7.85 -7.80 0.06
N ALA A 34 -8.85 -8.03 0.93
CA ALA A 34 -9.89 -7.03 1.23
C ALA A 34 -9.29 -5.74 1.81
N TYR A 35 -8.32 -5.84 2.72
CA TYR A 35 -7.59 -4.69 3.24
C TYR A 35 -6.87 -3.91 2.12
N VAL A 36 -6.18 -4.61 1.23
CA VAL A 36 -5.53 -3.98 0.08
C VAL A 36 -6.55 -3.26 -0.80
N ASP A 37 -7.66 -3.90 -1.14
CA ASP A 37 -8.69 -3.30 -1.98
C ASP A 37 -9.31 -2.05 -1.35
N GLN A 38 -9.48 -2.05 -0.04
CA GLN A 38 -10.03 -0.94 0.72
C GLN A 38 -9.08 0.26 0.80
N TYR A 39 -7.76 0.01 0.92
CA TYR A 39 -6.80 1.07 1.24
C TYR A 39 -5.79 1.40 0.13
N LYS A 40 -5.81 0.69 -1.01
CA LYS A 40 -4.86 0.94 -2.12
C LYS A 40 -4.87 2.38 -2.61
N ASP A 41 -6.06 2.97 -2.74
CA ASP A 41 -6.20 4.33 -3.27
C ASP A 41 -5.63 5.36 -2.29
N LEU A 42 -5.84 5.13 -1.00
CA LEU A 42 -5.27 5.96 0.06
C LEU A 42 -3.74 5.86 0.08
N ALA A 43 -3.19 4.66 -0.08
CA ALA A 43 -1.74 4.47 -0.16
C ALA A 43 -1.14 5.14 -1.42
N ILE A 44 -1.82 5.07 -2.57
CA ILE A 44 -1.42 5.79 -3.78
C ILE A 44 -1.43 7.31 -3.55
N GLU A 45 -2.45 7.85 -2.88
CA GLU A 45 -2.51 9.27 -2.54
C GLU A 45 -1.31 9.69 -1.68
N GLN A 46 -0.99 8.91 -0.66
CA GLN A 46 0.17 9.18 0.21
C GLN A 46 1.49 9.08 -0.57
N MET A 47 1.63 8.10 -1.44
CA MET A 47 2.79 7.97 -2.31
C MET A 47 3.00 9.21 -3.19
N LEU A 48 1.95 9.69 -3.82
CA LEU A 48 2.03 10.87 -4.70
C LEU A 48 2.35 12.16 -3.94
N ARG A 49 1.97 12.22 -2.66
CA ARG A 49 2.22 13.37 -1.80
C ARG A 49 3.58 13.35 -1.12
N TYR A 50 4.00 12.18 -0.64
CA TYR A 50 5.20 12.02 0.20
C TYR A 50 6.33 11.24 -0.46
N ASN A 51 6.16 10.75 -1.68
CA ASN A 51 7.13 9.93 -2.42
C ASN A 51 7.52 8.61 -1.73
N ILE A 52 6.65 8.07 -0.89
CA ILE A 52 6.81 6.74 -0.26
C ILE A 52 6.09 5.71 -1.13
N PRO A 53 6.69 4.56 -1.51
CA PRO A 53 6.00 3.56 -2.33
C PRO A 53 4.65 3.15 -1.74
N ALA A 54 3.60 3.14 -2.56
CA ALA A 54 2.26 2.68 -2.14
C ALA A 54 2.30 1.23 -1.66
N SER A 55 3.11 0.40 -2.30
CA SER A 55 3.35 -0.99 -1.91
C SER A 55 3.90 -1.12 -0.49
N ILE A 56 4.84 -0.27 -0.12
CA ILE A 56 5.43 -0.22 1.24
C ILE A 56 4.36 0.20 2.25
N THR A 57 3.65 1.29 1.98
CA THR A 57 2.59 1.79 2.88
C THR A 57 1.49 0.73 3.10
N LEU A 58 1.04 0.04 2.03
CA LEU A 58 0.06 -1.03 2.13
C LEU A 58 0.58 -2.24 2.91
N ALA A 59 1.82 -2.67 2.64
CA ALA A 59 2.41 -3.83 3.31
C ALA A 59 2.62 -3.56 4.80
N GLN A 60 3.06 -2.34 5.18
CA GLN A 60 3.17 -1.93 6.58
C GLN A 60 1.79 -1.88 7.24
N GLY A 61 0.83 -1.17 6.67
CA GLY A 61 -0.53 -1.08 7.23
C GLY A 61 -1.16 -2.46 7.42
N LEU A 62 -0.97 -3.37 6.48
CA LEU A 62 -1.47 -4.74 6.55
C LEU A 62 -0.80 -5.54 7.67
N LEU A 63 0.52 -5.44 7.80
CA LEU A 63 1.31 -6.17 8.79
C LEU A 63 1.04 -5.64 10.21
N GLU A 64 1.12 -4.33 10.41
CA GLU A 64 1.01 -3.67 11.72
C GLU A 64 -0.42 -3.71 12.29
N SER A 65 -1.43 -3.67 11.42
CA SER A 65 -2.83 -3.66 11.84
C SER A 65 -3.51 -5.04 11.84
N ALA A 66 -2.78 -6.11 11.54
CA ALA A 66 -3.38 -7.43 11.27
C ALA A 66 -4.51 -7.32 10.23
N ALA A 67 -4.28 -6.62 9.14
CA ALA A 67 -5.29 -6.29 8.12
C ALA A 67 -6.49 -5.49 8.67
N GLY A 68 -6.23 -4.50 9.51
CA GLY A 68 -7.24 -3.63 10.11
C GLY A 68 -8.01 -4.26 11.28
N ARG A 69 -7.58 -5.41 11.77
CA ARG A 69 -8.29 -6.19 12.78
C ARG A 69 -7.64 -6.17 14.16
N SER A 70 -6.47 -5.52 14.32
CA SER A 70 -5.86 -5.36 15.64
C SER A 70 -6.72 -4.49 16.55
N ASP A 71 -6.63 -4.71 17.85
CA ASP A 71 -7.38 -3.93 18.83
C ASP A 71 -7.02 -2.45 18.78
N LEU A 72 -5.75 -2.14 18.55
CA LEU A 72 -5.28 -0.77 18.36
C LEU A 72 -5.94 -0.09 17.16
N THR A 73 -6.08 -0.81 16.04
CA THR A 73 -6.75 -0.28 14.85
C THR A 73 -8.25 -0.08 15.09
N ARG A 74 -8.92 -1.01 15.77
CA ARG A 74 -10.35 -0.92 16.10
C ARG A 74 -10.64 0.23 17.07
N ALA A 75 -9.81 0.41 18.10
CA ALA A 75 -9.99 1.43 19.12
C ALA A 75 -9.59 2.83 18.66
N GLY A 76 -8.56 2.94 17.82
CA GLY A 76 -7.93 4.22 17.49
C GLY A 76 -7.68 4.49 16.02
N ASN A 77 -8.17 3.68 15.07
CA ASN A 77 -7.84 3.78 13.65
C ASN A 77 -6.33 3.87 13.37
N ASN A 78 -5.48 3.33 14.27
CA ASN A 78 -4.04 3.38 14.14
C ASN A 78 -3.54 2.15 13.37
N HIS A 79 -3.37 2.31 12.07
CA HIS A 79 -3.00 1.23 11.15
C HIS A 79 -1.50 0.91 11.15
N PHE A 80 -0.67 1.71 11.80
CA PHE A 80 0.80 1.62 11.72
C PHE A 80 1.49 1.50 13.07
N GLY A 81 0.73 1.38 14.16
CA GLY A 81 1.28 1.26 15.51
C GLY A 81 2.08 2.49 15.95
N ILE A 82 1.71 3.71 15.53
CA ILE A 82 2.48 4.90 15.86
C ILE A 82 2.23 5.26 17.32
N LYS A 83 3.32 5.25 18.13
CA LYS A 83 3.32 5.64 19.54
C LYS A 83 3.20 7.16 19.70
N CYS A 84 2.76 7.64 20.85
CA CYS A 84 2.41 9.05 21.09
C CYS A 84 3.56 10.04 20.81
N HIS A 85 4.75 9.84 21.37
CA HIS A 85 5.91 10.74 21.15
C HIS A 85 5.57 12.23 21.09
N GLY A 86 4.91 12.77 22.14
CA GLY A 86 4.49 14.17 22.20
C GLY A 86 3.19 14.50 21.41
N TRP A 87 2.43 13.48 21.01
CA TRP A 87 1.15 13.64 20.32
C TRP A 87 0.12 14.41 21.18
N ALA A 88 -0.41 15.49 20.66
CA ALA A 88 -1.45 16.30 21.33
C ALA A 88 -2.89 15.85 21.04
N GLY A 89 -3.09 14.94 20.04
CA GLY A 89 -4.40 14.42 19.66
C GLY A 89 -4.93 13.32 20.59
N ARG A 90 -6.00 12.65 20.16
CA ARG A 90 -6.59 11.50 20.89
C ARG A 90 -5.57 10.38 21.05
N ARG A 91 -5.69 9.62 22.12
CA ARG A 91 -4.77 8.55 22.51
C ARG A 91 -5.52 7.27 22.83
N VAL A 92 -4.85 6.14 22.59
CA VAL A 92 -5.26 4.80 23.02
C VAL A 92 -4.07 4.19 23.75
N TYR A 93 -4.36 3.46 24.82
CA TYR A 93 -3.35 2.74 25.58
C TYR A 93 -3.49 1.24 25.29
N HIS A 94 -2.38 0.59 25.00
CA HIS A 94 -2.34 -0.83 24.64
C HIS A 94 -1.03 -1.45 25.14
N ASP A 95 -1.08 -2.71 25.53
CA ASP A 95 0.12 -3.48 25.91
C ASP A 95 0.81 -3.98 24.65
N ASP A 96 2.06 -3.54 24.42
CA ASP A 96 2.90 -3.94 23.30
C ASP A 96 4.29 -4.35 23.82
N ASP A 97 5.36 -3.58 23.59
CA ASP A 97 6.68 -3.83 24.16
C ASP A 97 6.69 -3.63 25.69
N ALA A 98 5.84 -2.74 26.18
CA ALA A 98 5.61 -2.48 27.60
C ALA A 98 4.11 -2.40 27.90
N ARG A 99 3.77 -2.54 29.19
CA ARG A 99 2.38 -2.44 29.65
C ARG A 99 1.86 -1.00 29.57
N GLY A 100 0.66 -0.79 29.02
CA GLY A 100 0.00 0.50 28.97
C GLY A 100 0.68 1.54 28.09
N GLU A 101 1.33 1.14 27.00
CA GLU A 101 1.97 2.07 26.07
C GLU A 101 0.97 2.98 25.37
N CYS A 102 1.37 4.23 25.17
CA CYS A 102 0.55 5.27 24.54
C CYS A 102 0.70 5.24 23.02
N PHE A 103 -0.42 5.08 22.33
CA PHE A 103 -0.51 5.13 20.87
C PHE A 103 -1.41 6.29 20.41
N ARG A 104 -1.10 6.86 19.26
CA ARG A 104 -1.92 7.87 18.60
C ARG A 104 -3.26 7.27 18.20
N ALA A 105 -4.34 8.03 18.35
CA ALA A 105 -5.65 7.66 17.86
C ALA A 105 -6.16 8.71 16.86
N TYR A 106 -6.85 8.23 15.84
CA TYR A 106 -7.32 9.02 14.70
C TYR A 106 -8.84 8.85 14.54
N ASP A 107 -9.49 9.80 13.87
CA ASP A 107 -10.92 9.73 13.59
C ASP A 107 -11.24 8.75 12.46
N ASN A 108 -10.28 8.51 11.57
CA ASN A 108 -10.41 7.60 10.44
C ASN A 108 -9.04 7.13 9.93
N ALA A 109 -9.06 6.11 9.07
CA ALA A 109 -7.85 5.55 8.48
C ALA A 109 -7.03 6.57 7.67
N ARG A 110 -7.67 7.55 7.01
CA ARG A 110 -6.98 8.59 6.23
C ARG A 110 -6.01 9.39 7.09
N GLN A 111 -6.41 9.77 8.30
CA GLN A 111 -5.53 10.48 9.23
C GLN A 111 -4.34 9.63 9.67
N SER A 112 -4.56 8.33 9.89
CA SER A 112 -3.49 7.38 10.22
C SER A 112 -2.47 7.24 9.08
N TYR A 113 -2.94 7.10 7.84
CA TYR A 113 -2.07 7.01 6.65
C TYR A 113 -1.29 8.31 6.41
N GLU A 114 -1.94 9.45 6.59
CA GLU A 114 -1.30 10.77 6.47
C GLU A 114 -0.21 10.97 7.53
N ASP A 115 -0.52 10.64 8.78
CA ASP A 115 0.43 10.78 9.88
C ASP A 115 1.62 9.82 9.75
N HIS A 116 1.39 8.58 9.32
CA HIS A 116 2.45 7.62 8.99
C HIS A 116 3.39 8.15 7.90
N SER A 117 2.82 8.68 6.83
CA SER A 117 3.62 9.22 5.72
C SER A 117 4.42 10.44 6.16
N ARG A 118 3.81 11.33 6.95
CA ARG A 118 4.49 12.49 7.55
C ARG A 118 5.60 12.03 8.50
N PHE A 119 5.34 11.04 9.35
CA PHE A 119 6.31 10.48 10.27
C PHE A 119 7.57 10.00 9.54
N LEU A 120 7.42 9.23 8.46
CA LEU A 120 8.56 8.79 7.65
C LEU A 120 9.26 9.95 6.94
N ALA A 121 8.52 10.91 6.42
CA ALA A 121 9.08 12.01 5.64
C ALA A 121 9.81 13.08 6.48
N THR A 122 9.47 13.21 7.79
CA THR A 122 10.03 14.27 8.64
C THR A 122 11.08 13.79 9.64
N GLN A 123 11.15 12.51 9.92
CA GLN A 123 12.14 11.97 10.84
C GLN A 123 13.49 11.76 10.16
N SER A 124 14.54 12.43 10.62
CA SER A 124 15.89 12.41 10.01
C SER A 124 16.46 11.00 9.83
N ARG A 125 16.16 10.07 10.74
CA ARG A 125 16.61 8.67 10.66
C ARG A 125 16.12 7.95 9.40
N TYR A 126 15.01 8.40 8.79
CA TYR A 126 14.45 7.84 7.56
C TYR A 126 14.85 8.59 6.29
N ALA A 127 15.55 9.72 6.38
CA ALA A 127 15.88 10.58 5.24
C ALA A 127 16.51 9.81 4.08
N ARG A 128 17.45 8.89 4.36
CA ARG A 128 18.11 8.06 3.34
C ARG A 128 17.19 7.14 2.55
N LEU A 129 15.96 6.88 3.03
CA LEU A 129 14.99 6.06 2.28
C LEU A 129 14.57 6.77 0.99
N PHE A 130 14.57 8.09 0.99
CA PHE A 130 14.13 8.91 -0.12
C PHE A 130 15.18 9.01 -1.25
N ASP A 131 16.38 8.45 -1.04
CA ASP A 131 17.40 8.25 -2.08
C ASP A 131 17.07 7.06 -2.98
N TYR A 132 16.22 6.13 -2.51
CA TYR A 132 15.80 4.99 -3.32
C TYR A 132 14.71 5.39 -4.32
N LYS A 133 14.72 4.72 -5.49
CA LYS A 133 13.62 4.86 -6.45
C LYS A 133 12.31 4.42 -5.80
N ARG A 134 11.24 5.16 -6.05
CA ARG A 134 9.90 4.83 -5.56
C ARG A 134 9.43 3.42 -5.95
N THR A 135 9.91 2.89 -7.07
CA THR A 135 9.58 1.54 -7.54
C THR A 135 10.49 0.44 -6.97
N ASP A 136 11.49 0.80 -6.18
CA ASP A 136 12.41 -0.16 -5.54
C ASP A 136 11.95 -0.48 -4.09
N TYR A 137 10.80 -1.14 -4.00
CA TYR A 137 10.22 -1.54 -2.71
C TYR A 137 11.15 -2.45 -1.89
N ARG A 138 12.07 -3.20 -2.53
CA ARG A 138 13.01 -4.08 -1.82
C ARG A 138 14.04 -3.28 -1.04
N SER A 139 14.62 -2.24 -1.63
CA SER A 139 15.54 -1.33 -0.93
C SER A 139 14.81 -0.53 0.14
N TRP A 140 13.57 -0.08 -0.12
CA TRP A 140 12.74 0.55 0.88
C TRP A 140 12.47 -0.35 2.10
N ALA A 141 12.06 -1.61 1.90
CA ALA A 141 11.80 -2.55 2.98
C ALA A 141 13.04 -2.81 3.84
N ARG A 142 14.20 -3.05 3.20
CA ARG A 142 15.47 -3.24 3.90
C ARG A 142 15.92 -1.97 4.62
N GLY A 143 15.75 -0.81 3.97
CA GLY A 143 16.07 0.49 4.53
C GLY A 143 15.25 0.80 5.78
N LEU A 144 13.93 0.55 5.77
CA LEU A 144 13.05 0.70 6.94
C LEU A 144 13.56 -0.13 8.13
N LYS A 145 13.92 -1.40 7.91
CA LYS A 145 14.51 -2.24 8.94
C LYS A 145 15.84 -1.66 9.44
N ALA A 146 16.71 -1.24 8.55
CA ALA A 146 18.02 -0.66 8.90
C ALA A 146 17.90 0.69 9.62
N CYS A 147 16.83 1.46 9.38
CA CYS A 147 16.50 2.69 10.11
C CYS A 147 15.79 2.43 11.46
N GLY A 148 15.58 1.18 11.85
CA GLY A 148 14.98 0.83 13.12
C GLY A 148 13.47 1.07 13.19
N TYR A 149 12.74 0.92 12.07
CA TYR A 149 11.28 1.01 12.10
C TYR A 149 10.66 -0.10 12.95
N ALA A 150 11.21 -1.30 12.88
CA ALA A 150 10.79 -2.44 13.68
C ALA A 150 11.99 -3.22 14.24
N THR A 151 11.83 -3.84 15.42
CA THR A 151 12.85 -4.66 16.07
C THR A 151 12.98 -6.04 15.40
N ASN A 152 11.90 -6.59 14.87
CA ASN A 152 11.86 -7.92 14.27
C ASN A 152 12.90 -8.08 13.13
N PRO A 153 13.84 -9.04 13.21
CA PRO A 153 14.88 -9.24 12.18
C PRO A 153 14.31 -9.61 10.82
N GLN A 154 13.13 -10.22 10.78
CA GLN A 154 12.45 -10.63 9.53
C GLN A 154 11.55 -9.54 8.92
N TYR A 155 11.53 -8.33 9.48
CA TYR A 155 10.61 -7.27 9.07
C TYR A 155 10.64 -6.99 7.57
N ALA A 156 11.83 -6.75 7.02
CA ALA A 156 12.00 -6.49 5.60
C ALA A 156 11.51 -7.66 4.73
N THR A 157 11.82 -8.89 5.13
CA THR A 157 11.40 -10.10 4.42
C THR A 157 9.86 -10.23 4.41
N LYS A 158 9.21 -9.98 5.55
CA LYS A 158 7.74 -10.01 5.65
C LYS A 158 7.09 -8.96 4.74
N LEU A 159 7.61 -7.72 4.72
CA LEU A 159 7.11 -6.69 3.80
C LEU A 159 7.25 -7.11 2.34
N ILE A 160 8.42 -7.63 1.95
CA ILE A 160 8.68 -8.08 0.58
C ILE A 160 7.74 -9.23 0.21
N GLN A 161 7.54 -10.22 1.07
CA GLN A 161 6.61 -11.33 0.84
C GLN A 161 5.16 -10.84 0.64
N ILE A 162 4.70 -9.89 1.46
CA ILE A 162 3.37 -9.28 1.31
C ILE A 162 3.26 -8.59 -0.04
N ILE A 163 4.24 -7.75 -0.40
CA ILE A 163 4.24 -6.99 -1.65
C ILE A 163 4.18 -7.92 -2.85
N GLU A 164 4.94 -9.00 -2.84
CA GLU A 164 4.99 -9.98 -3.93
C GLU A 164 3.74 -10.84 -4.00
N LEU A 165 3.26 -11.35 -2.86
CA LEU A 165 2.10 -12.22 -2.78
C LEU A 165 0.82 -11.52 -3.28
N TYR A 166 0.65 -10.23 -2.98
CA TYR A 166 -0.52 -9.43 -3.37
C TYR A 166 -0.25 -8.51 -4.56
N ASN A 167 0.94 -8.61 -5.22
CA ASN A 167 1.34 -7.79 -6.35
C ASN A 167 1.22 -6.28 -6.10
N LEU A 168 1.58 -5.82 -4.91
CA LEU A 168 1.37 -4.42 -4.50
C LEU A 168 2.25 -3.44 -5.26
N SER A 169 3.40 -3.88 -5.80
CA SER A 169 4.32 -3.03 -6.55
C SER A 169 3.72 -2.43 -7.83
N CYS A 170 2.60 -2.97 -8.32
CA CYS A 170 1.88 -2.39 -9.44
C CYS A 170 1.37 -0.97 -9.12
N TYR A 171 1.07 -0.66 -7.85
CA TYR A 171 0.61 0.65 -7.41
C TYR A 171 1.72 1.71 -7.36
N ASP A 172 2.99 1.32 -7.27
CA ASP A 172 4.13 2.25 -7.18
C ASP A 172 4.36 3.07 -8.45
N ARG A 173 3.71 2.67 -9.55
CA ARG A 173 3.78 3.36 -10.85
C ARG A 173 2.64 4.36 -11.07
N ALA A 174 1.77 4.53 -10.07
CA ALA A 174 0.63 5.44 -10.17
C ALA A 174 1.09 6.89 -10.43
N THR A 175 0.31 7.60 -11.24
CA THR A 175 0.55 8.98 -11.69
C THR A 175 -0.41 9.97 -11.00
N SER A 176 -0.33 11.24 -11.35
CA SER A 176 -1.29 12.27 -10.88
C SER A 176 -2.73 11.96 -11.25
N TYR A 177 -2.94 11.25 -12.37
CA TYR A 177 -4.25 10.76 -12.78
C TYR A 177 -4.81 9.76 -11.77
N ASP A 178 -3.97 8.81 -11.32
CA ASP A 178 -4.36 7.83 -10.32
C ASP A 178 -4.65 8.48 -8.95
N ARG A 179 -4.08 9.67 -8.65
CA ARG A 179 -4.46 10.46 -7.46
C ARG A 179 -5.93 10.90 -7.51
N PHE A 180 -6.41 11.34 -8.66
CA PHE A 180 -7.82 11.64 -8.85
C PHE A 180 -8.65 10.38 -8.58
N MET A 181 -8.25 9.25 -9.15
CA MET A 181 -8.92 7.97 -8.96
C MET A 181 -8.97 7.57 -7.48
N ALA A 182 -7.85 7.70 -6.76
CA ALA A 182 -7.77 7.41 -5.33
C ALA A 182 -8.77 8.22 -4.49
N ARG A 183 -9.03 9.46 -4.88
CA ARG A 183 -9.98 10.33 -4.17
C ARG A 183 -11.44 10.00 -4.41
N HIS A 184 -11.77 9.48 -5.61
CA HIS A 184 -13.15 9.28 -6.05
C HIS A 184 -13.62 7.84 -5.86
N VAL A 185 -12.71 6.85 -5.83
CA VAL A 185 -13.04 5.43 -5.57
C VAL A 185 -13.21 5.12 -4.09
N SER A 186 -12.52 5.86 -3.20
CA SER A 186 -12.58 5.64 -1.73
C SER A 186 -13.86 6.14 -1.06
N THR A 187 -14.77 6.76 -1.78
CA THR A 187 -16.01 7.27 -1.19
C THR A 187 -17.17 6.35 -1.55
N ASP A 188 -17.41 5.31 -0.77
CA ASP A 188 -18.72 4.64 -0.66
C ASP A 188 -19.82 5.57 -0.12
N LYS A 189 -19.51 6.85 0.05
CA LYS A 189 -20.52 7.89 0.33
C LYS A 189 -20.80 8.64 -0.96
N PRO A 190 -22.03 8.60 -1.47
CA PRO A 190 -22.43 9.53 -2.51
C PRO A 190 -22.12 10.95 -2.02
N ALA A 191 -21.57 11.79 -2.93
CA ALA A 191 -21.40 13.20 -2.62
C ALA A 191 -22.75 13.76 -2.15
N PRO A 192 -22.75 14.64 -1.14
CA PRO A 192 -24.00 15.14 -0.54
C PRO A 192 -24.98 15.78 -1.54
N ASP A 193 -24.50 16.20 -2.70
CA ASP A 193 -25.28 16.84 -3.77
C ASP A 193 -25.43 16.00 -5.05
N GLY A 194 -24.91 14.74 -5.05
CA GLY A 194 -24.99 13.87 -6.22
C GLY A 194 -24.21 14.33 -7.44
N SER A 195 -23.35 15.36 -7.32
CA SER A 195 -22.69 16.03 -8.46
C SER A 195 -21.51 15.25 -9.04
N LEU A 196 -20.83 14.41 -8.23
CA LEU A 196 -19.65 13.69 -8.68
C LEU A 196 -19.98 12.29 -9.22
N HIS A 197 -19.20 11.84 -10.22
CA HIS A 197 -19.30 10.51 -10.76
C HIS A 197 -18.54 9.50 -9.90
N VAL A 198 -19.16 8.33 -9.68
CA VAL A 198 -18.45 7.19 -9.08
C VAL A 198 -17.54 6.59 -10.13
N VAL A 199 -16.25 6.58 -9.88
CA VAL A 199 -15.29 5.92 -10.74
C VAL A 199 -15.32 4.42 -10.48
N LYS A 200 -15.54 3.64 -11.53
CA LYS A 200 -15.59 2.18 -11.50
C LYS A 200 -14.37 1.58 -12.19
N PHE A 201 -14.01 0.37 -11.79
CA PHE A 201 -12.91 -0.38 -12.41
C PHE A 201 -13.42 -1.72 -12.93
N TYR A 202 -13.19 -1.98 -14.22
CA TYR A 202 -13.50 -3.24 -14.85
C TYR A 202 -12.52 -3.53 -16.00
N ASN A 203 -12.11 -4.77 -16.14
CA ASN A 203 -11.23 -5.25 -17.21
C ASN A 203 -9.97 -4.39 -17.40
N LYS A 204 -9.24 -4.14 -16.28
CA LYS A 204 -8.00 -3.33 -16.24
C LYS A 204 -8.18 -1.87 -16.67
N ASN A 205 -9.40 -1.36 -16.73
CA ASN A 205 -9.68 0.02 -17.11
C ASN A 205 -10.61 0.72 -16.13
N TYR A 206 -10.41 2.01 -15.96
CA TYR A 206 -11.26 2.88 -15.15
C TYR A 206 -12.29 3.56 -16.02
N TYR A 207 -13.50 3.70 -15.50
CA TYR A 207 -14.60 4.35 -16.21
C TYR A 207 -15.58 5.01 -15.24
N VAL A 208 -16.36 5.95 -15.77
CA VAL A 208 -17.55 6.51 -15.13
C VAL A 208 -18.78 6.19 -15.95
N ILE A 209 -19.94 6.23 -15.31
CA ILE A 209 -21.23 6.14 -16.01
C ILE A 209 -21.76 7.55 -16.18
N ALA A 210 -21.97 7.96 -17.43
CA ALA A 210 -22.47 9.28 -17.74
C ALA A 210 -23.89 9.48 -17.19
N LYS A 211 -24.16 10.67 -16.67
CA LYS A 211 -25.46 11.15 -16.22
C LYS A 211 -26.13 11.97 -17.31
N THR A 212 -27.40 12.23 -17.14
CA THR A 212 -28.13 13.13 -18.05
C THR A 212 -27.48 14.52 -18.06
N GLY A 213 -27.15 15.03 -19.25
CA GLY A 213 -26.55 16.34 -19.43
C GLY A 213 -25.01 16.36 -19.40
N ASP A 214 -24.36 15.22 -19.15
CA ASP A 214 -22.90 15.14 -19.18
C ASP A 214 -22.31 15.41 -20.56
N THR A 215 -21.17 16.04 -20.56
CA THR A 215 -20.32 16.25 -21.74
C THR A 215 -18.88 15.87 -21.41
N PHE A 216 -18.06 15.58 -22.43
CA PHE A 216 -16.63 15.39 -22.23
C PHE A 216 -15.94 16.61 -21.60
N LYS A 217 -16.51 17.82 -21.74
CA LYS A 217 -15.98 19.04 -21.11
C LYS A 217 -16.23 19.07 -19.61
N GLU A 218 -17.41 18.66 -19.16
CA GLU A 218 -17.76 18.55 -17.73
C GLU A 218 -16.96 17.44 -17.06
N LEU A 219 -16.94 16.26 -17.65
CA LEU A 219 -16.10 15.16 -17.16
C LEU A 219 -14.61 15.54 -17.13
N ALA A 220 -14.13 16.39 -18.05
CA ALA A 220 -12.75 16.87 -18.04
C ALA A 220 -12.46 17.78 -16.82
N ARG A 221 -13.42 18.62 -16.41
CA ARG A 221 -13.29 19.46 -15.21
C ARG A 221 -13.25 18.60 -13.94
N GLU A 222 -14.09 17.59 -13.90
CA GLU A 222 -14.18 16.68 -12.76
C GLU A 222 -12.96 15.76 -12.66
N THR A 223 -12.53 15.15 -13.77
CA THR A 223 -11.47 14.13 -13.80
C THR A 223 -10.06 14.69 -13.93
N GLY A 224 -9.91 15.96 -14.31
CA GLY A 224 -8.61 16.55 -14.66
C GLY A 224 -8.01 16.01 -15.98
N ILE A 225 -8.76 15.18 -16.73
CA ILE A 225 -8.35 14.64 -18.02
C ILE A 225 -8.93 15.52 -19.11
N SER A 226 -8.11 16.04 -20.03
CA SER A 226 -8.65 16.92 -21.07
C SER A 226 -9.76 16.26 -21.90
N ALA A 227 -10.79 17.01 -22.27
CA ALA A 227 -11.93 16.53 -23.05
C ALA A 227 -11.51 15.82 -24.37
N ARG A 228 -10.42 16.30 -25.01
CA ARG A 228 -9.84 15.64 -26.20
C ARG A 228 -9.28 14.26 -25.88
N LYS A 229 -8.61 14.08 -24.72
CA LYS A 229 -8.10 12.77 -24.28
C LYS A 229 -9.25 11.82 -23.94
N LEU A 230 -10.24 12.29 -23.17
CA LEU A 230 -11.41 11.50 -22.82
C LEU A 230 -12.13 11.01 -24.08
N ALA A 231 -12.46 11.91 -25.01
CA ALA A 231 -13.10 11.55 -26.26
C ALA A 231 -12.29 10.51 -27.06
N ARG A 232 -10.95 10.70 -27.16
CA ARG A 232 -10.06 9.75 -27.83
C ARG A 232 -10.03 8.38 -27.16
N TYR A 233 -10.06 8.31 -25.83
CA TYR A 233 -10.09 7.04 -25.08
C TYR A 233 -11.37 6.27 -25.33
N ASN A 234 -12.44 6.97 -25.68
CA ASN A 234 -13.78 6.44 -25.94
C ASN A 234 -14.13 6.35 -27.44
N GLU A 235 -13.14 6.59 -28.33
CA GLU A 235 -13.35 6.55 -29.79
C GLU A 235 -14.48 7.47 -30.26
N ARG A 236 -14.62 8.64 -29.60
CA ARG A 236 -15.66 9.65 -29.85
C ARG A 236 -15.07 11.02 -30.11
N ASN A 237 -15.89 11.95 -30.63
CA ASN A 237 -15.51 13.35 -30.78
C ASN A 237 -15.76 14.10 -29.45
N LYS A 238 -14.91 15.09 -29.13
CA LYS A 238 -15.07 15.91 -27.92
C LYS A 238 -16.38 16.72 -27.86
N LYS A 239 -17.07 16.88 -29.00
CA LYS A 239 -18.37 17.57 -29.13
C LYS A 239 -19.54 16.62 -29.00
N ASP A 240 -19.33 15.30 -28.99
CA ASP A 240 -20.41 14.33 -28.89
C ASP A 240 -21.11 14.47 -27.54
N MET A 241 -22.44 14.40 -27.56
CA MET A 241 -23.25 14.33 -26.36
C MET A 241 -23.13 12.94 -25.75
N LEU A 242 -23.04 12.88 -24.43
CA LEU A 242 -23.09 11.63 -23.69
C LEU A 242 -24.55 11.32 -23.32
N ALA A 243 -24.97 10.09 -23.57
CA ALA A 243 -26.25 9.61 -23.11
C ALA A 243 -26.14 9.14 -21.64
N GLN A 244 -27.24 9.25 -20.90
CA GLN A 244 -27.32 8.67 -19.57
C GLN A 244 -27.04 7.17 -19.63
N GLY A 245 -26.11 6.69 -18.82
CA GLY A 245 -25.68 5.30 -18.80
C GLY A 245 -24.49 4.97 -19.71
N ASP A 246 -24.02 5.91 -20.54
CA ASP A 246 -22.81 5.70 -21.34
C ASP A 246 -21.61 5.38 -20.42
N VAL A 247 -20.86 4.35 -20.80
CA VAL A 247 -19.58 4.02 -20.14
C VAL A 247 -18.50 4.90 -20.72
N VAL A 248 -17.94 5.80 -19.92
CA VAL A 248 -16.86 6.70 -20.33
C VAL A 248 -15.56 6.25 -19.69
N TYR A 249 -14.69 5.66 -20.50
CA TYR A 249 -13.37 5.22 -20.06
C TYR A 249 -12.46 6.42 -19.81
N LEU A 250 -11.77 6.35 -18.68
CA LEU A 250 -10.85 7.40 -18.20
C LEU A 250 -9.40 7.15 -18.61
N LYS A 251 -9.13 6.02 -19.28
CA LYS A 251 -7.82 5.61 -19.79
C LYS A 251 -8.02 4.91 -21.14
N LYS A 252 -6.98 4.92 -22.00
CA LYS A 252 -7.02 4.19 -23.25
C LYS A 252 -7.27 2.70 -22.99
N LYS A 253 -8.22 2.10 -23.70
CA LYS A 253 -8.45 0.65 -23.66
C LYS A 253 -7.15 -0.08 -24.05
N GLN A 254 -6.74 -1.05 -23.25
CA GLN A 254 -5.65 -1.96 -23.58
C GLN A 254 -6.18 -3.13 -24.38
#